data_8ad2e219fb91cfe9a78d2959ac0936f1
#
_entry.id   8ad2e219fb91cfe9a78d2959ac0936f1
#
_cell.length_a   1.000
_cell.length_b   1.000
_cell.length_c   1.000
_cell.angle_alpha   90.00
_cell.angle_beta   90.00
_cell.angle_gamma   90.00
#
_symmetry.space_group_name_H-M   'P 1'
#
loop_
_entity.id
_entity.type
_entity.pdbx_description
1 polymer ?
#
loop_
_entity_poly.entity_id
_entity_poly.type
_entity_poly.pdbx_seq_one_letter_code
_entity_poly.pdbx_strand_id
1 'polypeptide(L)'
;YQTERLLIREIFADDFEEIWENQIGSGFETLEMLEAYTKEQYRFYGFGFWAVVERESGNLIGVAGLTLPREWKGEGDWYSLKLPPPEGEERYFEEPLELGYHIFPPYRRKGYAKEACLAVLDYGRHQLGVFHYQAWIQRENTVSQRFAAQLGFRKKEKACQGF
;
A
#
# COMPACT_ATOMS: atom_id res chain seq x y z
N TYR A 1 -14.40 1.04 1.35
CA TYR A 1 -13.97 2.39 1.70
C TYR A 1 -14.07 3.31 0.49
N GLN A 2 -14.77 4.41 0.63
CA GLN A 2 -14.98 5.36 -0.47
C GLN A 2 -14.22 6.66 -0.22
N THR A 3 -13.61 7.17 -1.29
CA THR A 3 -13.08 8.53 -1.34
C THR A 3 -13.91 9.34 -2.34
N GLU A 4 -13.48 10.55 -2.65
CA GLU A 4 -14.19 11.40 -3.62
C GLU A 4 -14.31 10.72 -4.99
N ARG A 5 -13.22 10.12 -5.50
CA ARG A 5 -13.18 9.53 -6.84
C ARG A 5 -13.02 8.02 -6.85
N LEU A 6 -12.72 7.39 -5.71
CA LEU A 6 -12.32 5.99 -5.65
C LEU A 6 -13.22 5.17 -4.74
N LEU A 7 -13.37 3.90 -5.09
CA LEU A 7 -13.82 2.83 -4.21
C LEU A 7 -12.64 1.89 -3.99
N ILE A 8 -12.31 1.67 -2.72
CA ILE A 8 -11.26 0.74 -2.31
C ILE A 8 -11.93 -0.44 -1.66
N ARG A 9 -11.76 -1.60 -2.24
CA ARG A 9 -12.44 -2.84 -1.85
C ARG A 9 -11.50 -4.03 -1.85
N GLU A 10 -11.96 -5.13 -1.29
CA GLU A 10 -11.23 -6.39 -1.40
C GLU A 10 -11.07 -6.79 -2.87
N ILE A 11 -9.96 -7.45 -3.18
CA ILE A 11 -9.71 -8.00 -4.52
C ILE A 11 -10.60 -9.24 -4.69
N PHE A 12 -11.25 -9.36 -5.83
CA PHE A 12 -12.04 -10.52 -6.21
C PHE A 12 -11.30 -11.37 -7.25
N ALA A 13 -11.69 -12.64 -7.35
CA ALA A 13 -11.13 -13.54 -8.37
C ALA A 13 -11.30 -12.97 -9.80
N ASP A 14 -12.39 -12.29 -10.06
CA ASP A 14 -12.68 -11.67 -11.36
C ASP A 14 -11.70 -10.54 -11.72
N ASP A 15 -10.96 -10.03 -10.77
CA ASP A 15 -9.95 -8.98 -11.00
C ASP A 15 -8.64 -9.54 -11.58
N PHE A 16 -8.48 -10.86 -11.61
CA PHE A 16 -7.21 -11.51 -11.93
C PHE A 16 -6.63 -11.10 -13.28
N GLU A 17 -7.44 -11.08 -14.33
CA GLU A 17 -6.96 -10.77 -15.68
C GLU A 17 -6.38 -9.36 -15.77
N GLU A 18 -7.08 -8.37 -15.22
CA GLU A 18 -6.60 -6.99 -15.22
C GLU A 18 -5.34 -6.80 -14.38
N ILE A 19 -5.28 -7.47 -13.24
CA ILE A 19 -4.09 -7.44 -12.37
C ILE A 19 -2.91 -8.08 -13.11
N TRP A 20 -3.12 -9.23 -13.75
CA TRP A 20 -2.08 -9.92 -14.49
C TRP A 20 -1.57 -9.12 -15.69
N GLU A 21 -2.47 -8.57 -16.50
CA GLU A 21 -2.14 -7.78 -17.68
C GLU A 21 -1.32 -6.52 -17.34
N ASN A 22 -1.57 -5.93 -16.20
CA ASN A 22 -0.85 -4.74 -15.74
C ASN A 22 0.41 -5.05 -14.96
N GLN A 23 0.81 -6.32 -14.91
CA GLN A 23 2.05 -6.79 -14.30
C GLN A 23 2.30 -6.21 -12.91
N ILE A 24 1.28 -6.26 -12.07
CA ILE A 24 1.45 -5.92 -10.67
C ILE A 24 2.28 -7.05 -10.06
N GLY A 25 3.58 -6.96 -10.24
CA GLY A 25 4.52 -7.97 -9.84
C GLY A 25 4.32 -8.38 -8.39
N SER A 26 4.48 -9.63 -8.14
CA SER A 26 4.60 -10.33 -6.89
C SER A 26 3.31 -10.85 -6.27
N GLY A 27 3.17 -12.12 -6.28
CA GLY A 27 2.27 -12.88 -5.45
C GLY A 27 0.99 -13.36 -6.12
N PHE A 28 0.62 -12.83 -7.28
CA PHE A 28 -0.59 -13.27 -8.00
C PHE A 28 -0.25 -13.82 -9.38
N GLU A 29 0.66 -14.80 -9.42
CA GLU A 29 1.08 -15.42 -10.68
C GLU A 29 0.02 -16.35 -11.26
N THR A 30 -0.89 -16.85 -10.42
CA THR A 30 -1.98 -17.72 -10.85
C THR A 30 -3.30 -17.29 -10.21
N LEU A 31 -4.41 -17.64 -10.87
CA LEU A 31 -5.74 -17.43 -10.31
C LEU A 31 -5.91 -18.11 -8.95
N GLU A 32 -5.33 -19.31 -8.79
CA GLU A 32 -5.38 -20.05 -7.53
C GLU A 32 -4.72 -19.29 -6.38
N MET A 33 -3.58 -18.66 -6.66
CA MET A 33 -2.88 -17.84 -5.67
C MET A 33 -3.73 -16.63 -5.26
N LEU A 34 -4.38 -15.99 -6.22
CA LEU A 34 -5.27 -14.87 -5.93
C LEU A 34 -6.48 -15.32 -5.11
N GLU A 35 -7.10 -16.42 -5.44
CA GLU A 35 -8.23 -16.97 -4.70
C GLU A 35 -7.86 -17.31 -3.26
N ALA A 36 -6.70 -17.93 -3.05
CA ALA A 36 -6.18 -18.21 -1.71
C ALA A 36 -5.96 -16.92 -0.91
N TYR A 37 -5.37 -15.92 -1.56
CA TYR A 37 -5.14 -14.62 -0.95
C TYR A 37 -6.45 -13.95 -0.51
N THR A 38 -7.45 -13.93 -1.38
CA THR A 38 -8.73 -13.28 -1.08
C THR A 38 -9.53 -13.98 0.02
N LYS A 39 -9.36 -15.29 0.18
CA LYS A 39 -10.04 -16.03 1.23
C LYS A 39 -9.46 -15.78 2.63
N GLU A 40 -8.16 -15.67 2.72
CA GLU A 40 -7.46 -15.76 4.00
C GLU A 40 -6.89 -14.43 4.48
N GLN A 41 -6.35 -13.63 3.56
CA GLN A 41 -5.57 -12.45 3.92
C GLN A 41 -6.37 -11.44 4.75
N TYR A 42 -7.52 -11.03 4.26
CA TYR A 42 -8.30 -9.98 4.93
C TYR A 42 -8.90 -10.45 6.24
N ARG A 43 -9.29 -11.72 6.29
CA ARG A 43 -9.85 -12.32 7.50
C ARG A 43 -8.83 -12.46 8.62
N PHE A 44 -7.63 -12.90 8.26
CA PHE A 44 -6.59 -13.20 9.24
C PHE A 44 -5.92 -11.92 9.75
N TYR A 45 -5.56 -11.02 8.84
CA TYR A 45 -4.80 -9.82 9.19
C TYR A 45 -5.65 -8.56 9.35
N GLY A 46 -6.82 -8.50 8.72
CA GLY A 46 -7.61 -7.28 8.63
C GLY A 46 -7.06 -6.26 7.63
N PHE A 47 -5.98 -6.60 6.93
CA PHE A 47 -5.36 -5.75 5.93
C PHE A 47 -4.75 -6.59 4.80
N GLY A 48 -4.41 -5.95 3.73
CA GLY A 48 -3.77 -6.53 2.57
C GLY A 48 -3.74 -5.52 1.44
N PHE A 49 -3.51 -5.99 0.23
CA PHE A 49 -3.71 -5.16 -0.95
C PHE A 49 -5.19 -5.14 -1.30
N TRP A 50 -5.70 -3.94 -1.56
CA TRP A 50 -7.07 -3.71 -1.98
C TRP A 50 -7.12 -3.26 -3.43
N ALA A 51 -8.21 -3.63 -4.10
CA ALA A 51 -8.53 -3.13 -5.42
C ALA A 51 -8.91 -1.65 -5.35
N VAL A 52 -8.35 -0.86 -6.24
CA VAL A 52 -8.68 0.56 -6.40
C VAL A 52 -9.55 0.71 -7.64
N VAL A 53 -10.76 1.16 -7.46
CA VAL A 53 -11.76 1.29 -8.51
C VAL A 53 -12.12 2.76 -8.70
N GLU A 54 -12.12 3.22 -9.94
CA GLU A 54 -12.61 4.57 -10.28
C GLU A 54 -14.13 4.56 -10.21
N ARG A 55 -14.71 5.38 -9.34
CA ARG A 55 -16.17 5.38 -9.08
C ARG A 55 -16.99 5.75 -10.29
N GLU A 56 -16.53 6.70 -11.07
CA GLU A 56 -17.26 7.20 -12.25
C GLU A 56 -17.42 6.11 -13.32
N SER A 57 -16.36 5.38 -13.63
CA SER A 57 -16.36 4.34 -14.67
C SER A 57 -16.66 2.94 -14.17
N GLY A 58 -16.43 2.68 -12.89
CA GLY A 58 -16.47 1.33 -12.33
C GLY A 58 -15.25 0.49 -12.69
N ASN A 59 -14.24 1.07 -13.31
CA ASN A 59 -13.05 0.34 -13.74
C ASN A 59 -12.06 0.12 -12.61
N LEU A 60 -11.46 -1.06 -12.57
CA LEU A 60 -10.30 -1.34 -11.75
C LEU A 60 -9.12 -0.57 -12.32
N ILE A 61 -8.50 0.28 -11.52
CA ILE A 61 -7.41 1.15 -11.96
C ILE A 61 -6.08 0.89 -11.27
N GLY A 62 -6.07 -0.01 -10.31
CA GLY A 62 -4.85 -0.36 -9.60
C GLY A 62 -5.10 -1.10 -8.32
N VAL A 63 -4.04 -1.21 -7.53
CA VAL A 63 -4.08 -1.76 -6.18
C VAL A 63 -3.33 -0.84 -5.22
N ALA A 64 -3.73 -0.85 -3.98
CA ALA A 64 -3.02 -0.17 -2.90
C ALA A 64 -3.29 -0.91 -1.59
N GLY A 65 -2.34 -0.92 -0.69
CA GLY A 65 -2.58 -1.62 0.56
C GLY A 65 -1.42 -1.63 1.52
N LEU A 66 -1.60 -2.46 2.53
CA LEU A 66 -0.66 -2.65 3.63
C LEU A 66 -0.26 -4.12 3.70
N THR A 67 1.00 -4.35 3.97
CA THR A 67 1.54 -5.70 4.18
C THR A 67 2.49 -5.70 5.37
N LEU A 68 2.81 -6.89 5.87
CA LEU A 68 3.99 -7.03 6.71
C LEU A 68 5.22 -6.63 5.90
N PRO A 69 6.23 -5.99 6.52
CA PRO A 69 7.43 -5.59 5.79
C PRO A 69 8.07 -6.77 5.05
N ARG A 70 8.31 -6.59 3.76
CA ARG A 70 8.84 -7.62 2.87
C ARG A 70 10.35 -7.47 2.74
N GLU A 71 11.00 -8.56 2.34
CA GLU A 71 12.40 -8.50 1.91
C GLU A 71 12.46 -8.04 0.45
N TRP A 72 13.27 -7.04 0.22
CA TRP A 72 13.44 -6.48 -1.12
C TRP A 72 14.85 -6.76 -1.63
N LYS A 73 14.92 -7.08 -2.93
CA LYS A 73 16.18 -7.28 -3.64
C LYS A 73 16.55 -6.02 -4.40
N GLY A 74 17.85 -5.80 -4.54
CA GLY A 74 18.38 -4.66 -5.28
C GLY A 74 18.72 -3.48 -4.40
N GLU A 75 19.08 -2.38 -5.04
CA GLU A 75 19.48 -1.17 -4.35
C GLU A 75 18.27 -0.25 -4.12
N GLY A 76 17.99 -0.01 -2.86
CA GLY A 76 16.91 0.85 -2.45
C GLY A 76 17.07 1.25 -1.00
N ASP A 77 16.13 2.05 -0.57
CA ASP A 77 16.10 2.57 0.79
C ASP A 77 14.71 2.45 1.39
N TRP A 78 14.67 2.27 2.69
CA TRP A 78 13.43 2.36 3.45
C TRP A 78 13.09 3.80 3.75
N TYR A 79 11.83 4.13 3.56
CA TYR A 79 11.21 5.38 3.96
C TYR A 79 10.24 5.11 5.08
N SER A 80 10.14 5.98 6.05
CA SER A 80 9.35 5.78 7.25
C SER A 80 8.39 6.95 7.45
N LEU A 81 7.17 6.62 7.84
CA LEU A 81 6.16 7.58 8.28
C LEU A 81 5.69 7.19 9.68
N LYS A 82 5.88 8.08 10.63
CA LYS A 82 5.37 7.94 11.98
C LYS A 82 4.29 8.98 12.22
N LEU A 83 3.09 8.52 12.51
CA LEU A 83 1.97 9.37 12.85
C LEU A 83 1.80 9.38 14.37
N PRO A 84 1.40 10.52 14.97
CA PRO A 84 1.12 10.53 16.39
C PRO A 84 -0.13 9.71 16.68
N PRO A 85 -0.10 8.83 17.70
CA PRO A 85 -1.31 8.14 18.13
C PRO A 85 -2.28 9.14 18.76
N PRO A 86 -3.59 8.87 18.73
CA PRO A 86 -4.57 9.71 19.40
C PRO A 86 -4.28 9.87 20.89
N GLU A 87 -4.61 11.01 21.46
CA GLU A 87 -4.45 11.24 22.89
C GLU A 87 -5.23 10.19 23.70
N GLY A 88 -4.58 9.63 24.71
CA GLY A 88 -5.19 8.66 25.62
C GLY A 88 -5.18 7.23 25.12
N GLU A 89 -4.65 6.97 23.94
CA GLU A 89 -4.51 5.62 23.43
C GLU A 89 -3.20 5.00 23.91
N GLU A 90 -3.31 4.10 24.88
CA GLU A 90 -2.16 3.38 25.45
C GLU A 90 -1.77 2.14 24.65
N ARG A 91 -2.66 1.70 23.74
CA ARG A 91 -2.44 0.48 22.94
C ARG A 91 -2.44 0.81 21.47
N TYR A 92 -1.29 0.76 20.85
CA TYR A 92 -1.13 0.85 19.42
C TYR A 92 -0.07 -0.18 18.97
N PHE A 93 -0.15 -0.52 17.73
CA PHE A 93 0.77 -1.45 17.12
C PHE A 93 2.10 -0.75 16.84
N GLU A 94 3.17 -1.15 17.50
CA GLU A 94 4.47 -0.48 17.37
C GLU A 94 5.23 -0.89 16.10
N GLU A 95 4.99 -2.11 15.60
CA GLU A 95 5.65 -2.60 14.41
C GLU A 95 5.11 -1.91 13.15
N PRO A 96 6.01 -1.54 12.21
CA PRO A 96 5.55 -0.89 11.00
C PRO A 96 4.86 -1.84 10.05
N LEU A 97 3.88 -1.32 9.30
CA LEU A 97 3.36 -1.97 8.11
C LEU A 97 3.94 -1.31 6.86
N GLU A 98 4.12 -2.09 5.83
CA GLU A 98 4.62 -1.60 4.55
C GLU A 98 3.45 -1.12 3.69
N LEU A 99 3.54 0.14 3.22
CA LEU A 99 2.62 0.69 2.24
C LEU A 99 3.10 0.32 0.83
N GLY A 100 2.19 -0.24 0.04
CA GLY A 100 2.43 -0.52 -1.37
C GLY A 100 1.29 -0.02 -2.22
N TYR A 101 1.58 0.33 -3.45
CA TYR A 101 0.57 0.76 -4.41
C TYR A 101 1.06 0.57 -5.83
N HIS A 102 0.12 0.40 -6.75
CA HIS A 102 0.39 0.38 -8.18
C HIS A 102 -0.86 0.85 -8.91
N ILE A 103 -0.75 1.98 -9.60
CA ILE A 103 -1.81 2.48 -10.46
C ILE A 103 -1.48 2.08 -11.89
N PHE A 104 -2.46 1.51 -12.59
CA PHE A 104 -2.27 1.07 -13.97
C PHE A 104 -1.91 2.23 -14.88
N PRO A 105 -1.02 2.02 -15.86
CA PRO A 105 -0.47 3.12 -16.66
C PRO A 105 -1.50 4.10 -17.25
N PRO A 106 -2.66 3.67 -17.78
CA PRO A 106 -3.63 4.62 -18.35
C PRO A 106 -4.23 5.60 -17.34
N TYR A 107 -4.14 5.29 -16.05
CA TYR A 107 -4.75 6.08 -14.97
C TYR A 107 -3.74 6.88 -14.16
N ARG A 108 -2.48 6.88 -14.57
CA ARG A 108 -1.41 7.63 -13.91
C ARG A 108 -1.50 9.13 -14.17
N ARG A 109 -0.85 9.92 -13.30
CA ARG A 109 -0.77 11.38 -13.38
C ARG A 109 -2.10 12.11 -13.18
N LYS A 110 -3.03 11.48 -12.46
CA LYS A 110 -4.34 12.05 -12.14
C LYS A 110 -4.56 12.21 -10.63
N GLY A 111 -3.53 11.94 -9.83
CA GLY A 111 -3.61 12.02 -8.37
C GLY A 111 -4.26 10.82 -7.70
N TYR A 112 -4.55 9.75 -8.41
CA TYR A 112 -5.20 8.58 -7.84
C TYR A 112 -4.34 7.83 -6.83
N ALA A 113 -3.03 7.73 -7.07
CA ALA A 113 -2.12 7.08 -6.13
C ALA A 113 -2.14 7.76 -4.77
N LYS A 114 -2.11 9.09 -4.76
CA LYS A 114 -2.17 9.88 -3.53
C LYS A 114 -3.50 9.68 -2.81
N GLU A 115 -4.59 9.77 -3.54
CA GLU A 115 -5.94 9.58 -2.98
C GLU A 115 -6.09 8.19 -2.37
N ALA A 116 -5.65 7.14 -3.07
CA ALA A 116 -5.70 5.76 -2.60
C ALA A 116 -4.81 5.55 -1.36
N CYS A 117 -3.57 6.03 -1.39
CA CYS A 117 -2.64 5.86 -0.28
C CYS A 117 -3.09 6.60 0.98
N LEU A 118 -3.63 7.80 0.84
CA LEU A 118 -4.20 8.53 1.98
C LEU A 118 -5.36 7.78 2.61
N ALA A 119 -6.22 7.17 1.80
CA ALA A 119 -7.32 6.34 2.30
C ALA A 119 -6.81 5.08 3.03
N VAL A 120 -5.79 4.43 2.49
CA VAL A 120 -5.17 3.24 3.10
C VAL A 120 -4.54 3.60 4.46
N LEU A 121 -3.82 4.71 4.53
CA LEU A 121 -3.22 5.19 5.78
C LEU A 121 -4.28 5.57 6.81
N ASP A 122 -5.36 6.18 6.36
CA ASP A 122 -6.51 6.52 7.21
C ASP A 122 -7.16 5.27 7.81
N TYR A 123 -7.39 4.26 6.99
CA TYR A 123 -7.87 2.96 7.45
C TYR A 123 -6.91 2.32 8.45
N GLY A 124 -5.62 2.33 8.15
CA GLY A 124 -4.60 1.77 9.04
C GLY A 124 -4.62 2.43 10.41
N ARG A 125 -4.75 3.75 10.42
CA ARG A 125 -4.79 4.52 11.67
C ARG A 125 -6.08 4.29 12.45
N HIS A 126 -7.23 4.39 11.80
CA HIS A 126 -8.52 4.36 12.48
C HIS A 126 -9.06 2.96 12.73
N GLN A 127 -8.80 1.99 11.85
CA GLN A 127 -9.34 0.65 11.96
C GLN A 127 -8.33 -0.36 12.51
N LEU A 128 -7.05 -0.18 12.25
CA LEU A 128 -6.02 -1.13 12.67
C LEU A 128 -5.21 -0.64 13.88
N GLY A 129 -5.26 0.64 14.20
CA GLY A 129 -4.43 1.21 15.28
C GLY A 129 -2.94 1.22 14.94
N VAL A 130 -2.59 1.32 13.67
CA VAL A 130 -1.19 1.37 13.20
C VAL A 130 -0.80 2.80 12.89
N PHE A 131 0.31 3.24 13.47
CA PHE A 131 0.79 4.63 13.35
C PHE A 131 2.20 4.72 12.77
N HIS A 132 2.82 3.58 12.48
CA HIS A 132 4.14 3.51 11.87
C HIS A 132 4.05 2.74 10.55
N TYR A 133 4.49 3.37 9.49
CA TYR A 133 4.46 2.81 8.14
C TYR A 133 5.84 2.89 7.51
N GLN A 134 6.12 1.96 6.62
CA GLN A 134 7.35 1.93 5.84
C GLN A 134 7.02 1.76 4.36
N ALA A 135 7.88 2.28 3.52
CA ALA A 135 7.84 2.03 2.08
C ALA A 135 9.27 1.79 1.60
N TRP A 136 9.48 0.74 0.82
CA TRP A 136 10.77 0.50 0.21
C TRP A 136 10.76 1.05 -1.21
N ILE A 137 11.76 1.88 -1.54
CA ILE A 137 11.83 2.57 -2.82
C ILE A 137 13.20 2.34 -3.41
N GLN A 138 13.21 1.88 -4.67
CA GLN A 138 14.44 1.73 -5.43
C GLN A 138 15.18 3.06 -5.55
N ARG A 139 16.49 3.01 -5.44
CA ARG A 139 17.34 4.22 -5.42
C ARG A 139 17.17 5.09 -6.65
N GLU A 140 16.90 4.49 -7.80
CA GLU A 140 16.71 5.20 -9.06
C GLU A 140 15.29 5.73 -9.28
N ASN A 141 14.33 5.30 -8.45
CA ASN A 141 12.92 5.68 -8.62
C ASN A 141 12.63 7.04 -7.97
N THR A 142 13.05 8.10 -8.62
CA THR A 142 12.87 9.47 -8.12
C THR A 142 11.42 9.90 -8.03
N VAL A 143 10.56 9.37 -8.89
CA VAL A 143 9.11 9.67 -8.88
C VAL A 143 8.49 9.16 -7.59
N SER A 144 8.75 7.91 -7.21
CA SER A 144 8.26 7.34 -5.95
C SER A 144 8.86 8.02 -4.73
N GLN A 145 10.12 8.44 -4.80
CA GLN A 145 10.76 9.19 -3.70
C GLN A 145 10.04 10.51 -3.43
N ARG A 146 9.72 11.27 -4.48
CA ARG A 146 8.96 12.52 -4.36
C ARG A 146 7.55 12.29 -3.86
N PHE A 147 6.91 11.25 -4.36
CA PHE A 147 5.58 10.88 -3.93
C PHE A 147 5.55 10.51 -2.44
N ALA A 148 6.50 9.70 -1.98
CA ALA A 148 6.61 9.35 -0.57
C ALA A 148 6.81 10.59 0.31
N ALA A 149 7.66 11.53 -0.14
CA ALA A 149 7.87 12.79 0.57
C ALA A 149 6.57 13.61 0.67
N GLN A 150 5.75 13.63 -0.38
CA GLN A 150 4.44 14.30 -0.36
C GLN A 150 3.46 13.68 0.65
N LEU A 151 3.58 12.38 0.90
CA LEU A 151 2.79 11.69 1.92
C LEU A 151 3.34 11.88 3.33
N GLY A 152 4.52 12.45 3.48
CA GLY A 152 5.17 12.68 4.77
C GLY A 152 6.21 11.62 5.14
N PHE A 153 6.49 10.67 4.26
CA PHE A 153 7.56 9.69 4.48
C PHE A 153 8.93 10.36 4.42
N ARG A 154 9.83 9.88 5.26
CA ARG A 154 11.22 10.32 5.28
C ARG A 154 12.14 9.13 5.14
N LYS A 155 13.20 9.30 4.35
CA LYS A 155 14.22 8.28 4.17
C LYS A 155 14.83 7.93 5.52
N LYS A 156 14.90 6.63 5.82
CA LYS A 156 15.59 6.13 7.00
C LYS A 156 17.10 6.32 6.80
N GLU A 157 17.71 6.95 7.77
CA GLU A 157 19.17 6.95 7.84
C GLU A 157 19.64 5.51 8.12
N LYS A 158 20.66 5.07 7.38
CA LYS A 158 21.33 3.83 7.72
C LYS A 158 21.88 4.01 9.13
N ALA A 159 21.48 3.11 10.04
CA ALA A 159 22.10 3.08 11.36
C ALA A 159 23.61 3.07 11.14
N CYS A 160 24.30 4.07 11.67
CA CYS A 160 25.73 3.99 11.76
C CYS A 160 26.03 2.70 12.52
N GLN A 161 26.61 1.71 11.83
CA GLN A 161 27.20 0.59 12.54
C GLN A 161 28.36 1.15 13.34
N GLY A 162 28.05 1.67 14.51
CA GLY A 162 29.05 2.04 15.48
C GLY A 162 29.72 0.78 15.95
N PHE A 163 30.99 0.74 15.79
CA PHE A 163 31.84 -0.26 16.43
C PHE A 163 31.85 -0.05 17.93
#